data_fcf2ead56cec1447ac31d36950d20674
#
_entry.id   fcf2ead56cec1447ac31d36950d20674
#
_cell.length_a   1.000
_cell.length_b   1.000
_cell.length_c   1.000
_cell.angle_alpha   90.00
_cell.angle_beta   90.00
_cell.angle_gamma   90.00
#
_symmetry.space_group_name_H-M   'P 1'
#
loop_
_entity.id
_entity.type
_entity.pdbx_description
1 polymer ?
#
loop_
_entity_poly.entity_id
_entity_poly.type
_entity_poly.pdbx_seq_one_letter_code
_entity_poly.pdbx_strand_id
1 'polypeptide(L)'
;IDPKVLSYEKGLNLYEETWPALVDQAVIENYRSEAEGPALPADLLDLRRQADDLEKKHSITILLENQPRGLCGSYAAMETDAGRISQALTELDQALALYPKGFWGQFQNGIREGGLYLCLTGRIQGSLDPVGKTQKSGNRYVVALDITAGQLQRTLHHELWHAIEMKISTDRFEHPQWKAANPDGFVYYGHYDSGYQNLTQWTYATSGAQCCFVDAYARINAREDRARIMEYVMATDAADLMRSGVLREKLKIMSKTLRDQFDTALWETPYWERYL
;
A
#
# COMPACT_ATOMS: atom_id res chain seq x y z
N ILE A 1 -18.50 28.15 17.93
CA ILE A 1 -17.87 26.86 17.58
C ILE A 1 -17.34 27.04 16.17
N ASP A 2 -16.04 26.89 15.98
CA ASP A 2 -15.43 27.00 14.64
C ASP A 2 -15.81 25.75 13.81
N PRO A 3 -16.56 25.88 12.71
CA PRO A 3 -16.95 24.74 11.88
C PRO A 3 -15.78 23.96 11.29
N LYS A 4 -14.58 24.53 11.32
CA LYS A 4 -13.35 23.87 10.84
C LYS A 4 -12.83 22.77 11.77
N VAL A 5 -13.33 22.70 13.01
CA VAL A 5 -12.88 21.74 14.04
C VAL A 5 -13.79 20.50 14.11
N LEU A 6 -15.00 20.58 13.59
CA LEU A 6 -15.97 19.48 13.56
C LEU A 6 -15.99 18.83 12.20
N SER A 7 -16.09 17.49 12.16
CA SER A 7 -16.43 16.84 10.91
C SER A 7 -17.77 17.42 10.43
N TYR A 8 -17.90 17.63 9.14
CA TYR A 8 -19.06 18.27 8.53
C TYR A 8 -20.42 17.73 9.07
N GLU A 9 -20.59 16.40 9.14
CA GLU A 9 -21.80 15.77 9.66
C GLU A 9 -22.06 16.06 11.15
N LYS A 10 -21.02 16.06 11.98
CA LYS A 10 -21.14 16.41 13.40
C LYS A 10 -21.45 17.91 13.56
N GLY A 11 -20.90 18.76 12.70
CA GLY A 11 -21.17 20.18 12.70
C GLY A 11 -22.62 20.47 12.35
N LEU A 12 -23.15 19.82 11.31
CA LEU A 12 -24.54 19.96 10.90
C LEU A 12 -25.54 19.49 11.97
N ASN A 13 -25.34 18.29 12.53
CA ASN A 13 -26.19 17.76 13.58
C ASN A 13 -26.18 18.65 14.82
N LEU A 14 -25.02 19.18 15.20
CA LEU A 14 -24.93 20.10 16.32
C LEU A 14 -25.66 21.43 16.04
N TYR A 15 -25.61 21.92 14.81
CA TYR A 15 -26.32 23.10 14.38
C TYR A 15 -27.86 22.90 14.39
N GLU A 16 -28.31 21.75 13.86
CA GLU A 16 -29.74 21.44 13.80
C GLU A 16 -30.33 21.17 15.19
N GLU A 17 -29.60 20.47 16.08
CA GLU A 17 -30.08 20.10 17.40
C GLU A 17 -29.96 21.22 18.44
N THR A 18 -28.89 22.00 18.37
CA THR A 18 -28.58 22.95 19.46
C THR A 18 -29.00 24.39 19.17
N TRP A 19 -29.13 24.80 17.90
CA TRP A 19 -29.42 26.18 17.51
C TRP A 19 -30.40 26.34 16.37
N PRO A 20 -31.53 25.64 16.39
CA PRO A 20 -32.49 25.69 15.28
C PRO A 20 -33.09 27.06 15.03
N ALA A 21 -33.04 27.98 16.02
CA ALA A 21 -33.57 29.36 15.91
C ALA A 21 -32.54 30.38 15.40
N LEU A 22 -31.26 29.99 15.23
CA LEU A 22 -30.19 30.92 14.86
C LEU A 22 -29.54 30.60 13.52
N VAL A 23 -29.89 29.48 12.92
CA VAL A 23 -29.32 29.05 11.64
C VAL A 23 -30.37 29.18 10.55
N ASP A 24 -30.09 30.06 9.59
CA ASP A 24 -30.94 30.20 8.41
C ASP A 24 -30.89 28.90 7.59
N GLN A 25 -32.05 28.36 7.23
CA GLN A 25 -32.20 27.17 6.41
C GLN A 25 -31.40 27.28 5.10
N ALA A 26 -31.32 28.46 4.52
CA ALA A 26 -30.53 28.72 3.32
C ALA A 26 -29.04 28.52 3.54
N VAL A 27 -28.53 28.76 4.75
CA VAL A 27 -27.13 28.52 5.12
C VAL A 27 -26.87 27.01 5.21
N ILE A 28 -27.78 26.23 5.79
CA ILE A 28 -27.70 24.77 5.89
C ILE A 28 -27.71 24.14 4.49
N GLU A 29 -28.63 24.60 3.63
CA GLU A 29 -28.73 24.11 2.25
C GLU A 29 -27.49 24.46 1.42
N ASN A 30 -26.92 25.65 1.62
CA ASN A 30 -25.69 26.06 0.96
C ASN A 30 -24.49 25.21 1.42
N TYR A 31 -24.39 24.92 2.72
CA TYR A 31 -23.39 24.01 3.27
C TYR A 31 -23.54 22.57 2.75
N ARG A 32 -24.77 22.09 2.62
CA ARG A 32 -25.05 20.76 2.03
C ARG A 32 -24.65 20.73 0.55
N SER A 33 -25.00 21.76 -0.22
CA SER A 33 -24.66 21.86 -1.63
C SER A 33 -23.13 21.97 -1.87
N GLU A 34 -22.42 22.67 -1.01
CA GLU A 34 -20.95 22.76 -1.06
C GLU A 34 -20.26 21.46 -0.67
N ALA A 35 -20.86 20.68 0.24
CA ALA A 35 -20.29 19.38 0.66
C ALA A 35 -20.58 18.24 -0.31
N GLU A 36 -21.76 18.30 -0.97
CA GLU A 36 -22.09 17.30 -2.00
C GLU A 36 -21.27 17.50 -3.26
N GLY A 37 -20.66 18.69 -3.47
CA GLY A 37 -19.88 19.01 -4.66
C GLY A 37 -20.72 18.93 -5.94
N PRO A 38 -20.18 19.26 -7.10
CA PRO A 38 -20.85 18.99 -8.38
C PRO A 38 -21.05 17.48 -8.52
N ALA A 39 -22.24 17.06 -8.97
CA ALA A 39 -22.53 15.65 -9.24
C ALA A 39 -21.41 15.06 -10.11
N LEU A 40 -20.82 13.95 -9.65
CA LEU A 40 -19.77 13.28 -10.40
C LEU A 40 -20.30 12.88 -11.79
N PRO A 41 -19.51 13.04 -12.85
CA PRO A 41 -19.83 12.46 -14.17
C PRO A 41 -20.22 10.99 -14.06
N ALA A 42 -21.09 10.51 -14.95
CA ALA A 42 -21.65 9.16 -14.84
C ALA A 42 -20.60 8.05 -14.86
N ASP A 43 -19.54 8.21 -15.66
CA ASP A 43 -18.37 7.33 -15.71
C ASP A 43 -17.62 7.27 -14.38
N LEU A 44 -17.53 8.38 -13.68
CA LEU A 44 -16.92 8.45 -12.36
C LEU A 44 -17.77 7.84 -11.25
N LEU A 45 -19.10 7.94 -11.36
CA LEU A 45 -20.00 7.25 -10.44
C LEU A 45 -19.84 5.73 -10.54
N ASP A 46 -19.64 5.19 -11.74
CA ASP A 46 -19.43 3.77 -11.94
C ASP A 46 -18.05 3.32 -11.39
N LEU A 47 -17.00 4.13 -11.58
CA LEU A 47 -15.69 3.88 -10.98
C LEU A 47 -15.74 3.92 -9.45
N ARG A 48 -16.48 4.88 -8.86
CA ARG A 48 -16.63 4.93 -7.41
C ARG A 48 -17.35 3.69 -6.87
N ARG A 49 -18.42 3.22 -7.54
CA ARG A 49 -19.11 1.97 -7.17
C ARG A 49 -18.16 0.76 -7.23
N GLN A 50 -17.37 0.63 -8.28
CA GLN A 50 -16.36 -0.44 -8.38
C GLN A 50 -15.38 -0.36 -7.20
N ALA A 51 -14.86 0.83 -6.89
CA ALA A 51 -13.96 1.01 -5.76
C ALA A 51 -14.66 0.69 -4.43
N ASP A 52 -15.91 1.12 -4.21
CA ASP A 52 -16.69 0.82 -3.00
C ASP A 52 -16.90 -0.69 -2.79
N ASP A 53 -17.10 -1.44 -3.87
CA ASP A 53 -17.23 -2.90 -3.81
C ASP A 53 -15.90 -3.56 -3.43
N LEU A 54 -14.78 -3.07 -3.96
CA LEU A 54 -13.44 -3.53 -3.58
C LEU A 54 -13.10 -3.17 -2.13
N GLU A 55 -13.46 -1.97 -1.69
CA GLU A 55 -13.29 -1.53 -0.30
C GLU A 55 -14.00 -2.47 0.69
N LYS A 56 -15.24 -2.81 0.38
CA LYS A 56 -16.02 -3.77 1.19
C LYS A 56 -15.41 -5.16 1.15
N LYS A 57 -15.02 -5.64 -0.04
CA LYS A 57 -14.46 -6.97 -0.26
C LYS A 57 -13.16 -7.17 0.50
N HIS A 58 -12.27 -6.18 0.46
CA HIS A 58 -10.92 -6.26 1.01
C HIS A 58 -10.72 -5.52 2.34
N SER A 59 -11.74 -4.79 2.83
CA SER A 59 -11.67 -3.98 4.07
C SER A 59 -10.56 -2.92 4.03
N ILE A 60 -10.49 -2.18 2.93
CA ILE A 60 -9.52 -1.11 2.66
C ILE A 60 -10.27 0.17 2.26
N THR A 61 -9.53 1.24 2.02
CA THR A 61 -10.05 2.49 1.41
C THR A 61 -9.31 2.77 0.11
N ILE A 62 -10.04 3.09 -0.96
CA ILE A 62 -9.49 3.41 -2.27
C ILE A 62 -9.83 4.86 -2.61
N LEU A 63 -8.82 5.68 -2.84
CA LEU A 63 -8.96 7.08 -3.21
C LEU A 63 -8.66 7.25 -4.71
N LEU A 64 -9.62 7.82 -5.42
CA LEU A 64 -9.60 8.04 -6.87
C LEU A 64 -9.54 9.51 -7.20
N GLU A 65 -9.05 9.87 -8.39
CA GLU A 65 -9.06 11.21 -8.97
C GLU A 65 -8.48 12.28 -8.05
N ASN A 66 -9.31 13.21 -7.55
CA ASN A 66 -8.89 14.29 -6.66
C ASN A 66 -8.89 13.90 -5.17
N GLN A 67 -9.49 12.75 -4.80
CA GLN A 67 -9.55 12.30 -3.41
C GLN A 67 -8.16 12.08 -2.77
N PRO A 68 -7.12 11.57 -3.48
CA PRO A 68 -5.78 11.43 -2.92
C PRO A 68 -5.11 12.76 -2.56
N ARG A 69 -5.59 13.90 -3.07
CA ARG A 69 -4.93 15.21 -2.94
C ARG A 69 -4.57 15.57 -1.50
N GLY A 70 -5.44 15.27 -0.55
CA GLY A 70 -5.21 15.56 0.87
C GLY A 70 -4.08 14.74 1.51
N LEU A 71 -3.78 13.57 0.96
CA LEU A 71 -2.75 12.65 1.49
C LEU A 71 -1.48 12.64 0.64
N CYS A 72 -1.62 12.75 -0.68
CA CYS A 72 -0.54 12.54 -1.65
C CYS A 72 -0.23 13.77 -2.50
N GLY A 73 -1.06 14.82 -2.49
CA GLY A 73 -0.98 15.94 -3.42
C GLY A 73 0.30 16.79 -3.33
N SER A 74 1.06 16.65 -2.24
CA SER A 74 2.37 17.32 -2.12
C SER A 74 3.49 16.66 -2.95
N TYR A 75 3.27 15.42 -3.41
CA TYR A 75 4.31 14.66 -4.12
C TYR A 75 3.78 13.81 -5.29
N ALA A 76 2.49 13.71 -5.50
CA ALA A 76 1.91 12.94 -6.58
C ALA A 76 0.92 13.76 -7.41
N ALA A 77 0.95 13.59 -8.73
CA ALA A 77 -0.07 14.12 -9.63
C ALA A 77 -1.39 13.36 -9.43
N MET A 78 -2.50 14.02 -9.64
CA MET A 78 -3.81 13.37 -9.63
C MET A 78 -4.06 12.72 -11.00
N GLU A 79 -4.57 11.49 -11.00
CA GLU A 79 -4.99 10.81 -12.23
C GLU A 79 -6.51 10.91 -12.39
N THR A 80 -6.95 11.31 -13.57
CA THR A 80 -8.37 11.55 -13.87
C THR A 80 -8.86 10.77 -15.10
N ASP A 81 -8.01 10.00 -15.75
CA ASP A 81 -8.41 9.15 -16.87
C ASP A 81 -9.22 7.96 -16.39
N ALA A 82 -10.50 7.92 -16.75
CA ALA A 82 -11.43 6.89 -16.32
C ALA A 82 -11.01 5.48 -16.77
N GLY A 83 -10.43 5.36 -17.97
CA GLY A 83 -9.97 4.08 -18.50
C GLY A 83 -8.81 3.51 -17.68
N ARG A 84 -7.82 4.34 -17.35
CA ARG A 84 -6.69 3.95 -16.49
C ARG A 84 -7.13 3.60 -15.08
N ILE A 85 -8.05 4.38 -14.50
CA ILE A 85 -8.59 4.09 -13.17
C ILE A 85 -9.33 2.76 -13.17
N SER A 86 -10.19 2.49 -14.16
CA SER A 86 -10.92 1.22 -14.28
C SER A 86 -10.00 0.01 -14.42
N GLN A 87 -8.96 0.14 -15.24
CA GLN A 87 -7.93 -0.89 -15.36
C GLN A 87 -7.21 -1.11 -14.02
N ALA A 88 -6.82 -0.05 -13.35
CA ALA A 88 -6.14 -0.12 -12.06
C ALA A 88 -7.01 -0.81 -11.00
N LEU A 89 -8.31 -0.51 -10.92
CA LEU A 89 -9.24 -1.17 -10.01
C LEU A 89 -9.31 -2.69 -10.26
N THR A 90 -9.32 -3.09 -11.55
CA THR A 90 -9.30 -4.51 -11.92
C THR A 90 -8.00 -5.19 -11.47
N GLU A 91 -6.86 -4.57 -11.70
CA GLU A 91 -5.56 -5.09 -11.28
C GLU A 91 -5.42 -5.15 -9.75
N LEU A 92 -5.95 -4.14 -9.03
CA LEU A 92 -5.99 -4.14 -7.57
C LEU A 92 -6.80 -5.32 -7.03
N ASP A 93 -7.98 -5.59 -7.57
CA ASP A 93 -8.81 -6.72 -7.12
C ASP A 93 -8.08 -8.06 -7.25
N GLN A 94 -7.45 -8.28 -8.41
CA GLN A 94 -6.67 -9.49 -8.67
C GLN A 94 -5.50 -9.64 -7.69
N ALA A 95 -4.76 -8.57 -7.46
CA ALA A 95 -3.59 -8.60 -6.58
C ALA A 95 -3.96 -8.75 -5.10
N LEU A 96 -4.98 -8.03 -4.63
CA LEU A 96 -5.44 -8.11 -3.24
C LEU A 96 -6.08 -9.46 -2.91
N ALA A 97 -6.68 -10.14 -3.89
CA ALA A 97 -7.25 -11.48 -3.73
C ALA A 97 -6.19 -12.56 -3.44
N LEU A 98 -4.91 -12.30 -3.68
CA LEU A 98 -3.82 -13.22 -3.33
C LEU A 98 -3.50 -13.25 -1.83
N TYR A 99 -3.99 -12.27 -1.08
CA TYR A 99 -3.79 -12.22 0.37
C TYR A 99 -4.89 -12.99 1.10
N PRO A 100 -4.58 -13.54 2.29
CA PRO A 100 -5.56 -14.30 3.04
C PRO A 100 -6.82 -13.50 3.38
N LYS A 101 -7.95 -14.19 3.48
CA LYS A 101 -9.21 -13.57 3.86
C LYS A 101 -9.08 -12.83 5.20
N GLY A 102 -9.57 -11.60 5.24
CA GLY A 102 -9.53 -10.74 6.43
C GLY A 102 -8.17 -10.12 6.74
N PHE A 103 -7.14 -10.35 5.91
CA PHE A 103 -5.79 -9.83 6.14
C PHE A 103 -5.79 -8.31 6.27
N TRP A 104 -6.33 -7.60 5.29
CA TRP A 104 -6.32 -6.14 5.23
C TRP A 104 -7.24 -5.49 6.27
N GLY A 105 -8.31 -6.17 6.68
CA GLY A 105 -9.19 -5.69 7.75
C GLY A 105 -8.46 -5.52 9.09
N GLN A 106 -7.37 -6.26 9.31
CA GLN A 106 -6.55 -6.15 10.51
C GLN A 106 -5.72 -4.85 10.57
N PHE A 107 -5.66 -4.08 9.48
CA PHE A 107 -5.05 -2.74 9.47
C PHE A 107 -5.94 -1.70 10.15
N GLN A 108 -7.24 -1.96 10.24
CA GLN A 108 -8.15 -1.14 11.02
C GLN A 108 -7.88 -1.37 12.50
N ASN A 109 -7.66 -0.29 13.23
CA ASN A 109 -7.32 -0.33 14.66
C ASN A 109 -8.48 0.17 15.54
N GLY A 110 -9.71 -0.01 15.06
CA GLY A 110 -10.92 0.42 15.78
C GLY A 110 -11.17 1.94 15.72
N ILE A 111 -10.33 2.69 15.00
CA ILE A 111 -10.48 4.13 14.80
C ILE A 111 -11.16 4.34 13.46
N ARG A 112 -12.20 5.18 13.43
CA ARG A 112 -13.08 5.40 12.25
C ARG A 112 -12.32 5.70 10.96
N GLU A 113 -11.15 6.33 11.03
CA GLU A 113 -10.33 6.71 9.89
C GLU A 113 -9.01 5.96 9.82
N GLY A 114 -8.89 4.83 10.51
CA GLY A 114 -7.72 3.96 10.45
C GLY A 114 -7.80 2.97 9.29
N GLY A 115 -6.68 2.32 8.97
CA GLY A 115 -6.64 1.23 8.00
C GLY A 115 -5.69 1.47 6.83
N LEU A 116 -5.80 0.61 5.82
CA LEU A 116 -5.03 0.70 4.59
C LEU A 116 -5.76 1.60 3.58
N TYR A 117 -5.05 2.58 3.06
CA TYR A 117 -5.50 3.53 2.04
C TYR A 117 -4.68 3.34 0.78
N LEU A 118 -5.32 2.98 -0.32
CA LEU A 118 -4.72 2.91 -1.65
C LEU A 118 -5.10 4.18 -2.44
N CYS A 119 -4.11 4.97 -2.81
CA CYS A 119 -4.28 6.19 -3.57
C CYS A 119 -3.88 5.93 -5.02
N LEU A 120 -4.84 5.91 -5.95
CA LEU A 120 -4.57 5.82 -7.38
C LEU A 120 -4.19 7.21 -7.87
N THR A 121 -2.93 7.37 -8.23
CA THR A 121 -2.34 8.65 -8.62
C THR A 121 -1.72 8.57 -10.01
N GLY A 122 -1.40 9.71 -10.60
CA GLY A 122 -0.44 9.81 -11.68
C GLY A 122 0.99 9.85 -11.14
N ARG A 123 1.90 10.44 -11.92
CA ARG A 123 3.34 10.45 -11.62
C ARG A 123 3.66 10.93 -10.20
N ILE A 124 4.46 10.13 -9.50
CA ILE A 124 4.98 10.43 -8.18
C ILE A 124 6.33 11.14 -8.32
N GLN A 125 6.52 12.24 -7.58
CA GLN A 125 7.75 13.02 -7.58
C GLN A 125 8.71 12.49 -6.51
N GLY A 126 9.98 12.36 -6.85
CA GLY A 126 11.05 11.96 -5.95
C GLY A 126 12.37 11.73 -6.68
N SER A 127 13.46 11.58 -5.95
CA SER A 127 14.72 11.09 -6.50
C SER A 127 14.52 9.65 -6.96
N LEU A 128 14.87 9.32 -8.20
CA LEU A 128 14.69 8.00 -8.84
C LEU A 128 13.30 7.70 -9.42
N ASP A 129 12.49 8.73 -9.68
CA ASP A 129 11.16 8.59 -10.30
C ASP A 129 10.35 7.42 -9.70
N PRO A 130 9.97 7.48 -8.42
CA PRO A 130 9.28 6.38 -7.76
C PRO A 130 7.91 6.15 -8.39
N VAL A 131 7.56 4.88 -8.59
CA VAL A 131 6.25 4.47 -9.12
C VAL A 131 5.27 4.08 -8.02
N GLY A 132 5.73 4.00 -6.77
CA GLY A 132 4.97 3.80 -5.57
C GLY A 132 5.58 4.55 -4.39
N LYS A 133 4.78 4.80 -3.35
CA LYS A 133 5.24 5.38 -2.10
C LYS A 133 4.32 5.03 -0.96
N THR A 134 4.90 4.46 0.09
CA THR A 134 4.18 4.13 1.32
C THR A 134 4.57 5.06 2.46
N GLN A 135 3.57 5.54 3.18
CA GLN A 135 3.76 6.37 4.37
C GLN A 135 2.67 6.13 5.41
N LYS A 136 2.97 6.47 6.66
CA LYS A 136 1.96 6.51 7.72
C LYS A 136 1.49 7.95 7.93
N SER A 137 0.18 8.16 7.94
CA SER A 137 -0.46 9.46 8.21
C SER A 137 -1.49 9.27 9.32
N GLY A 138 -1.12 9.61 10.56
CA GLY A 138 -1.92 9.29 11.74
C GLY A 138 -2.13 7.78 11.86
N ASN A 139 -3.40 7.34 11.83
CA ASN A 139 -3.77 5.92 11.90
C ASN A 139 -3.91 5.24 10.53
N ARG A 140 -3.60 5.93 9.45
CA ARG A 140 -3.72 5.47 8.06
C ARG A 140 -2.37 4.98 7.56
N TYR A 141 -2.37 3.83 6.91
CA TYR A 141 -1.26 3.32 6.11
C TYR A 141 -1.56 3.68 4.66
N VAL A 142 -0.89 4.67 4.13
CA VAL A 142 -1.19 5.28 2.83
C VAL A 142 -0.20 4.77 1.80
N VAL A 143 -0.72 4.12 0.78
CA VAL A 143 0.04 3.61 -0.38
C VAL A 143 -0.39 4.42 -1.60
N ALA A 144 0.48 5.27 -2.11
CA ALA A 144 0.31 5.97 -3.37
C ALA A 144 0.89 5.13 -4.52
N LEU A 145 0.14 5.01 -5.61
CA LEU A 145 0.47 4.18 -6.76
C LEU A 145 0.37 5.02 -8.04
N ASP A 146 1.46 5.15 -8.77
CA ASP A 146 1.46 5.73 -10.11
C ASP A 146 0.86 4.71 -11.09
N ILE A 147 -0.43 4.88 -11.42
CA ILE A 147 -1.14 3.98 -12.33
C ILE A 147 -0.81 4.24 -13.81
N THR A 148 0.02 5.25 -14.10
CA THR A 148 0.50 5.54 -15.45
C THR A 148 1.78 4.78 -15.81
N ALA A 149 2.46 4.20 -14.83
CA ALA A 149 3.77 3.58 -15.00
C ALA A 149 3.75 2.15 -15.59
N GLY A 150 2.58 1.52 -15.72
CA GLY A 150 2.42 0.21 -16.39
C GLY A 150 2.95 -1.01 -15.61
N GLN A 151 3.21 -0.88 -14.31
CA GLN A 151 3.74 -1.96 -13.45
C GLN A 151 2.94 -2.10 -12.15
N LEU A 152 1.64 -1.83 -12.19
CA LEU A 152 0.82 -1.65 -11.00
C LEU A 152 0.87 -2.84 -10.02
N GLN A 153 0.73 -4.06 -10.49
CA GLN A 153 0.72 -5.24 -9.61
C GLN A 153 2.05 -5.40 -8.85
N ARG A 154 3.17 -5.23 -9.54
CA ARG A 154 4.49 -5.32 -8.92
C ARG A 154 4.67 -4.21 -7.87
N THR A 155 4.41 -2.98 -8.26
CA THR A 155 4.48 -1.81 -7.38
C THR A 155 3.57 -1.97 -6.17
N LEU A 156 2.34 -2.45 -6.37
CA LEU A 156 1.40 -2.68 -5.29
C LEU A 156 1.95 -3.64 -4.23
N HIS A 157 2.44 -4.82 -4.62
CA HIS A 157 2.96 -5.80 -3.66
C HIS A 157 4.21 -5.30 -2.93
N HIS A 158 5.05 -4.52 -3.60
CA HIS A 158 6.19 -3.84 -3.00
C HIS A 158 5.75 -2.86 -1.90
N GLU A 159 4.85 -1.96 -2.24
CA GLU A 159 4.37 -0.92 -1.33
C GLU A 159 3.49 -1.48 -0.20
N LEU A 160 2.68 -2.50 -0.49
CA LEU A 160 1.92 -3.21 0.54
C LEU A 160 2.84 -3.85 1.57
N TRP A 161 4.02 -4.35 1.17
CA TRP A 161 4.99 -4.85 2.12
C TRP A 161 5.48 -3.76 3.07
N HIS A 162 5.77 -2.58 2.58
CA HIS A 162 6.12 -1.44 3.44
C HIS A 162 5.00 -1.08 4.41
N ALA A 163 3.74 -1.12 3.98
CA ALA A 163 2.59 -0.91 4.87
C ALA A 163 2.50 -1.99 5.95
N ILE A 164 2.75 -3.25 5.62
CA ILE A 164 2.82 -4.38 6.55
C ILE A 164 3.91 -4.13 7.60
N GLU A 165 5.12 -3.77 7.20
CA GLU A 165 6.21 -3.47 8.13
C GLU A 165 5.89 -2.29 9.04
N MET A 166 5.25 -1.25 8.53
CA MET A 166 4.83 -0.11 9.34
C MET A 166 3.77 -0.50 10.38
N LYS A 167 2.91 -1.49 10.08
CA LYS A 167 1.89 -1.98 11.00
C LYS A 167 2.49 -2.81 12.14
N ILE A 168 3.38 -3.74 11.81
CA ILE A 168 3.93 -4.68 12.80
C ILE A 168 5.14 -4.12 13.54
N SER A 169 5.67 -2.96 13.16
CA SER A 169 6.98 -2.42 13.56
C SER A 169 8.16 -3.15 12.92
N THR A 170 9.09 -2.36 12.41
CA THR A 170 10.30 -2.85 11.73
C THR A 170 11.14 -3.78 12.59
N ASP A 171 11.19 -3.54 13.91
CA ASP A 171 11.96 -4.34 14.87
C ASP A 171 11.60 -5.83 14.86
N ARG A 172 10.37 -6.17 14.47
CA ARG A 172 9.92 -7.57 14.39
C ARG A 172 10.57 -8.33 13.23
N PHE A 173 11.07 -7.60 12.23
CA PHE A 173 11.80 -8.16 11.09
C PHE A 173 13.32 -8.05 11.23
N GLU A 174 13.83 -7.31 12.21
CA GLU A 174 15.27 -7.21 12.52
C GLU A 174 15.77 -8.43 13.29
N HIS A 175 15.45 -9.61 12.78
CA HIS A 175 15.94 -10.85 13.36
C HIS A 175 17.43 -11.05 13.10
N PRO A 176 18.20 -11.56 14.09
CA PRO A 176 19.55 -12.06 13.82
C PRO A 176 19.59 -13.04 12.67
N GLN A 177 18.53 -13.85 12.49
CA GLN A 177 18.35 -14.79 11.39
C GLN A 177 18.31 -14.12 10.02
N TRP A 178 17.70 -12.90 9.91
CA TRP A 178 17.71 -12.16 8.64
C TRP A 178 19.12 -11.77 8.22
N LYS A 179 19.92 -11.29 9.18
CA LYS A 179 21.31 -10.96 8.94
C LYS A 179 22.15 -12.21 8.61
N ALA A 180 21.88 -13.31 9.30
CA ALA A 180 22.58 -14.59 9.07
C ALA A 180 22.20 -15.25 7.72
N ALA A 181 21.04 -14.90 7.15
CA ALA A 181 20.65 -15.37 5.82
C ALA A 181 21.38 -14.63 4.68
N ASN A 182 22.04 -13.51 4.96
CA ASN A 182 22.86 -12.81 3.97
C ASN A 182 24.23 -13.45 3.87
N PRO A 183 24.95 -13.27 2.74
CA PRO A 183 26.33 -13.72 2.61
C PRO A 183 27.25 -13.16 3.70
N ASP A 184 28.25 -13.93 4.11
CA ASP A 184 29.23 -13.48 5.09
C ASP A 184 29.91 -12.17 4.66
N GLY A 185 29.98 -11.23 5.57
CA GLY A 185 30.56 -9.90 5.32
C GLY A 185 29.67 -8.95 4.51
N PHE A 186 28.45 -9.35 4.11
CA PHE A 186 27.55 -8.46 3.40
C PHE A 186 27.06 -7.33 4.31
N VAL A 187 27.05 -6.11 3.75
CA VAL A 187 26.48 -4.90 4.37
C VAL A 187 25.59 -4.22 3.35
N TYR A 188 24.38 -3.84 3.77
CA TYR A 188 23.48 -3.02 2.94
C TYR A 188 24.09 -1.65 2.66
N TYR A 189 23.82 -1.10 1.49
CA TYR A 189 24.40 0.19 1.07
C TYR A 189 23.87 1.40 1.85
N GLY A 190 22.67 1.32 2.38
CA GLY A 190 22.08 2.35 3.26
C GLY A 190 21.46 3.57 2.55
N HIS A 191 21.66 3.71 1.25
CA HIS A 191 21.13 4.82 0.45
C HIS A 191 20.87 4.41 -1.00
N TYR A 192 20.05 5.21 -1.71
CA TYR A 192 19.53 4.87 -3.04
C TYR A 192 20.48 5.27 -4.19
N ASP A 193 21.48 6.12 -3.97
CA ASP A 193 22.15 6.82 -5.06
C ASP A 193 23.47 6.19 -5.55
N SER A 194 24.47 5.98 -4.74
CA SER A 194 25.78 5.64 -5.32
C SER A 194 26.20 4.18 -5.18
N GLY A 195 25.80 3.50 -4.12
CA GLY A 195 26.21 2.12 -3.86
C GLY A 195 25.50 1.08 -4.72
N TYR A 196 24.34 1.42 -5.19
CA TYR A 196 23.47 0.54 -5.96
C TYR A 196 23.97 0.27 -7.40
N GLN A 197 24.80 1.15 -7.92
CA GLN A 197 25.42 0.96 -9.24
C GLN A 197 26.60 -0.02 -9.24
N ASN A 198 27.22 -0.27 -8.10
CA ASN A 198 28.34 -1.22 -8.00
C ASN A 198 27.85 -2.63 -7.66
N LEU A 199 27.31 -3.32 -8.64
CA LEU A 199 26.50 -4.52 -8.48
C LEU A 199 27.26 -5.83 -8.62
N THR A 200 28.58 -5.79 -8.80
CA THR A 200 29.36 -6.98 -9.16
C THR A 200 29.76 -7.84 -7.97
N GLN A 201 29.64 -7.32 -6.75
CA GLN A 201 30.14 -8.00 -5.56
C GLN A 201 29.29 -9.20 -5.10
N TRP A 202 27.95 -9.15 -5.32
CA TRP A 202 27.03 -10.18 -4.83
C TRP A 202 26.08 -10.64 -5.92
N THR A 203 25.84 -11.93 -6.00
CA THR A 203 24.90 -12.50 -6.97
C THR A 203 23.47 -12.16 -6.60
N TYR A 204 22.76 -11.59 -7.54
CA TYR A 204 21.31 -11.36 -7.48
C TYR A 204 20.69 -11.97 -8.74
N ALA A 205 19.37 -12.04 -8.78
CA ALA A 205 18.55 -12.86 -9.66
C ALA A 205 18.93 -12.91 -11.14
N THR A 206 19.95 -13.67 -11.46
CA THR A 206 20.24 -14.06 -12.82
C THR A 206 19.93 -15.55 -13.06
N SER A 207 19.97 -16.37 -11.99
CA SER A 207 19.54 -17.75 -12.01
C SER A 207 19.40 -18.27 -10.58
N GLY A 208 18.32 -19.02 -10.33
CA GLY A 208 17.82 -19.36 -9.01
C GLY A 208 18.79 -19.76 -7.93
N ALA A 209 19.53 -20.85 -8.10
CA ALA A 209 20.13 -21.54 -6.96
C ALA A 209 21.23 -20.76 -6.21
N GLN A 210 21.87 -19.78 -6.83
CA GLN A 210 23.01 -19.05 -6.26
C GLN A 210 22.72 -17.60 -5.91
N CYS A 211 21.54 -17.07 -6.18
CA CYS A 211 21.24 -15.69 -5.88
C CYS A 211 20.96 -15.47 -4.39
N CYS A 212 21.45 -14.36 -3.87
CA CYS A 212 21.24 -13.96 -2.48
C CYS A 212 20.22 -12.82 -2.35
N PHE A 213 19.97 -12.12 -3.43
CA PHE A 213 19.06 -10.99 -3.54
C PHE A 213 18.24 -11.09 -4.82
N VAL A 214 17.02 -10.61 -4.79
CA VAL A 214 16.13 -10.60 -5.96
C VAL A 214 16.73 -9.76 -7.09
N ASP A 215 17.26 -8.60 -6.75
CA ASP A 215 17.95 -7.70 -7.66
C ASP A 215 18.87 -6.72 -6.89
N ALA A 216 19.38 -5.74 -7.61
CA ALA A 216 20.26 -4.72 -7.05
C ALA A 216 19.57 -3.82 -6.03
N TYR A 217 18.30 -3.50 -6.26
CA TYR A 217 17.52 -2.66 -5.38
C TYR A 217 17.32 -3.29 -4.00
N ALA A 218 17.16 -4.60 -3.93
CA ALA A 218 17.12 -5.37 -2.68
C ALA A 218 18.33 -5.17 -1.78
N ARG A 219 19.45 -4.69 -2.30
CA ARG A 219 20.71 -4.51 -1.57
C ARG A 219 20.85 -3.12 -0.91
N ILE A 220 19.90 -2.24 -1.09
CA ILE A 220 19.92 -0.90 -0.51
C ILE A 220 19.78 -0.97 1.01
N ASN A 221 18.75 -1.67 1.49
CA ASN A 221 18.52 -1.92 2.91
C ASN A 221 17.61 -3.14 3.09
N ALA A 222 17.50 -3.62 4.32
CA ALA A 222 16.74 -4.82 4.63
C ALA A 222 15.22 -4.69 4.36
N ARG A 223 14.66 -3.48 4.39
CA ARG A 223 13.25 -3.23 4.10
C ARG A 223 12.98 -3.40 2.60
N GLU A 224 13.86 -2.85 1.75
CA GLU A 224 13.77 -3.02 0.30
C GLU A 224 14.02 -4.48 -0.10
N ASP A 225 14.94 -5.18 0.57
CA ASP A 225 15.17 -6.60 0.33
C ASP A 225 13.88 -7.42 0.56
N ARG A 226 13.20 -7.21 1.66
CA ARG A 226 11.91 -7.85 1.94
C ARG A 226 10.81 -7.44 0.95
N ALA A 227 10.70 -6.16 0.65
CA ALA A 227 9.71 -5.65 -0.30
C ALA A 227 9.91 -6.26 -1.70
N ARG A 228 11.16 -6.38 -2.16
CA ARG A 228 11.50 -7.01 -3.45
C ARG A 228 11.20 -8.51 -3.48
N ILE A 229 11.47 -9.23 -2.39
CA ILE A 229 11.09 -10.64 -2.29
C ILE A 229 9.57 -10.77 -2.43
N MET A 230 8.80 -9.97 -1.69
CA MET A 230 7.35 -10.06 -1.73
C MET A 230 6.77 -9.64 -3.09
N GLU A 231 7.30 -8.61 -3.71
CA GLU A 231 6.95 -8.19 -5.06
C GLU A 231 7.10 -9.35 -6.06
N TYR A 232 8.24 -10.01 -6.07
CA TYR A 232 8.50 -11.10 -7.01
C TYR A 232 7.63 -12.33 -6.73
N VAL A 233 7.52 -12.71 -5.48
CA VAL A 233 6.73 -13.89 -5.07
C VAL A 233 5.24 -13.71 -5.39
N MET A 234 4.73 -12.50 -5.28
CA MET A 234 3.30 -12.22 -5.47
C MET A 234 2.93 -11.86 -6.92
N ALA A 235 3.82 -11.19 -7.65
CA ALA A 235 3.51 -10.63 -8.97
C ALA A 235 4.12 -11.42 -10.14
N THR A 236 4.97 -12.42 -9.89
CA THR A 236 5.63 -13.18 -10.95
C THR A 236 5.63 -14.68 -10.65
N ASP A 237 6.04 -15.50 -11.63
CA ASP A 237 6.44 -16.86 -11.33
C ASP A 237 7.85 -16.85 -10.75
N ALA A 238 7.94 -16.91 -9.43
CA ALA A 238 9.18 -16.88 -8.69
C ALA A 238 9.81 -18.28 -8.48
N ALA A 239 9.30 -19.34 -9.12
CA ALA A 239 9.73 -20.71 -8.85
C ALA A 239 11.24 -20.92 -9.06
N ASP A 240 11.81 -20.37 -10.13
CA ASP A 240 13.27 -20.48 -10.36
C ASP A 240 14.07 -19.67 -9.34
N LEU A 241 13.65 -18.46 -9.01
CA LEU A 241 14.28 -17.60 -8.01
C LEU A 241 14.26 -18.26 -6.62
N MET A 242 13.15 -18.87 -6.25
CA MET A 242 12.97 -19.55 -4.96
C MET A 242 13.67 -20.91 -4.86
N ARG A 243 14.40 -21.36 -5.89
CA ARG A 243 15.38 -22.42 -5.77
C ARG A 243 16.61 -22.01 -4.94
N SER A 244 16.85 -20.71 -4.80
CA SER A 244 17.84 -20.19 -3.87
C SER A 244 17.51 -20.55 -2.43
N GLY A 245 18.41 -21.24 -1.74
CA GLY A 245 18.27 -21.53 -0.31
C GLY A 245 18.19 -20.25 0.54
N VAL A 246 18.94 -19.23 0.16
CA VAL A 246 18.97 -17.92 0.85
C VAL A 246 17.62 -17.20 0.73
N LEU A 247 17.10 -17.06 -0.48
CA LEU A 247 15.82 -16.35 -0.69
C LEU A 247 14.64 -17.10 -0.07
N ARG A 248 14.66 -18.45 -0.13
CA ARG A 248 13.65 -19.25 0.53
C ARG A 248 13.71 -19.11 2.06
N GLU A 249 14.89 -19.07 2.64
CA GLU A 249 15.04 -18.85 4.09
C GLU A 249 14.54 -17.45 4.49
N LYS A 250 14.87 -16.42 3.73
CA LYS A 250 14.32 -15.07 3.90
C LYS A 250 12.79 -15.06 3.84
N LEU A 251 12.20 -15.73 2.85
CA LEU A 251 10.74 -15.84 2.71
C LEU A 251 10.11 -16.58 3.90
N LYS A 252 10.75 -17.62 4.45
CA LYS A 252 10.29 -18.31 5.65
C LYS A 252 10.27 -17.40 6.88
N ILE A 253 11.33 -16.59 7.06
CA ILE A 253 11.39 -15.60 8.15
C ILE A 253 10.23 -14.61 8.00
N MET A 254 10.00 -14.09 6.79
CA MET A 254 8.89 -13.18 6.51
C MET A 254 7.54 -13.82 6.80
N SER A 255 7.28 -15.01 6.27
CA SER A 255 6.02 -15.73 6.47
C SER A 255 5.77 -16.05 7.96
N LYS A 256 6.80 -16.54 8.66
CA LYS A 256 6.68 -16.77 10.11
C LYS A 256 6.33 -15.49 10.85
N THR A 257 6.99 -14.38 10.55
CA THR A 257 6.70 -13.10 11.20
C THR A 257 5.27 -12.64 10.95
N LEU A 258 4.76 -12.81 9.73
CA LEU A 258 3.35 -12.51 9.43
C LEU A 258 2.40 -13.37 10.26
N ARG A 259 2.65 -14.68 10.34
CA ARG A 259 1.83 -15.60 11.13
C ARG A 259 1.86 -15.31 12.63
N ASP A 260 2.98 -14.84 13.14
CA ASP A 260 3.14 -14.48 14.56
C ASP A 260 2.46 -13.13 14.91
N GLN A 261 2.26 -12.24 13.93
CA GLN A 261 1.80 -10.85 14.16
C GLN A 261 0.36 -10.57 13.72
N PHE A 262 -0.22 -11.45 12.89
CA PHE A 262 -1.59 -11.32 12.43
C PHE A 262 -2.47 -12.45 12.97
N ASP A 263 -3.77 -12.19 13.09
CA ASP A 263 -4.74 -13.25 13.31
C ASP A 263 -4.86 -14.11 12.04
N THR A 264 -4.51 -15.37 12.19
CA THR A 264 -4.46 -16.35 11.09
C THR A 264 -5.64 -17.32 11.08
N ALA A 265 -6.63 -17.11 11.95
CA ALA A 265 -7.74 -18.06 12.12
C ALA A 265 -8.54 -18.31 10.83
N LEU A 266 -8.58 -17.33 9.93
CA LEU A 266 -9.28 -17.41 8.63
C LEU A 266 -8.35 -17.70 7.46
N TRP A 267 -7.06 -17.93 7.70
CA TRP A 267 -6.10 -18.09 6.61
C TRP A 267 -6.10 -19.54 6.11
N GLU A 268 -6.27 -19.70 4.83
CA GLU A 268 -5.75 -20.84 4.08
C GLU A 268 -4.25 -20.69 3.91
N THR A 269 -3.61 -21.58 3.14
CA THR A 269 -2.20 -21.42 2.80
C THR A 269 -2.01 -20.13 2.01
N PRO A 270 -1.29 -19.14 2.55
CA PRO A 270 -1.05 -17.88 1.84
C PRO A 270 -0.31 -18.09 0.53
N TYR A 271 -0.62 -17.25 -0.47
CA TYR A 271 -0.06 -17.40 -1.80
C TYR A 271 1.47 -17.40 -1.82
N TRP A 272 2.13 -16.62 -0.96
CA TRP A 272 3.60 -16.59 -0.86
C TRP A 272 4.20 -17.87 -0.29
N GLU A 273 3.45 -18.68 0.42
CA GLU A 273 3.93 -19.93 1.01
C GLU A 273 4.02 -21.08 0.00
N ARG A 274 3.49 -20.92 -1.20
CA ARG A 274 3.60 -21.92 -2.27
C ARG A 274 5.04 -22.22 -2.69
N TYR A 275 5.98 -21.38 -2.31
CA TYR A 275 7.39 -21.52 -2.59
C TYR A 275 8.23 -22.01 -1.38
N LEU A 276 7.62 -22.28 -0.24
CA LEU A 276 8.28 -22.76 0.98
C LEU A 276 8.32 -24.33 1.12
#